data_ccc8ba1c582df54d49b18a31718f8cca
#
_entry.id   ccc8ba1c582df54d49b18a31718f8cca
#
_cell.length_a   1.000
_cell.length_b   1.000
_cell.length_c   1.000
_cell.angle_alpha   90.00
_cell.angle_beta   90.00
_cell.angle_gamma   90.00
#
_symmetry.space_group_name_H-M   'P 1'
#
loop_
_entity.id
_entity.type
_entity.pdbx_description
1 polymer ?
#
loop_
_entity_poly.entity_id
_entity_poly.type
_entity_poly.pdbx_seq_one_letter_code
_entity_poly.pdbx_strand_id
1 'polypeptide(L)' 'MNESFIIDDQLLVTPEEAARRLSLGRTTVYELMSSGALQSVNIGRCRRVPVSSLSSFVSKLIGDVAVEQRRR' A
#
# COMPACT_ATOMS: atom_id res chain seq x y z
N MET A 1 -16.28 -7.97 -20.29
CA MET A 1 -15.89 -7.92 -19.72
C MET A 1 -15.38 -7.83 -19.17
N ASN A 2 -15.24 -7.55 -19.22
CA ASN A 2 -14.72 -7.55 -18.69
C ASN A 2 -14.07 -7.81 -17.52
N GLU A 3 -13.48 -8.15 -17.91
CA GLU A 3 -12.93 -8.87 -16.90
C GLU A 3 -11.92 -8.19 -16.15
N SER A 4 -11.52 -7.05 -16.59
CA SER A 4 -10.49 -6.26 -15.97
C SER A 4 -10.91 -5.80 -14.60
N PHE A 5 -12.18 -5.69 -14.30
CA PHE A 5 -12.55 -5.29 -12.98
C PHE A 5 -12.52 -6.44 -12.00
N ILE A 6 -12.38 -7.65 -12.46
CA ILE A 6 -12.26 -8.77 -11.57
C ILE A 6 -10.91 -8.79 -10.89
N ILE A 7 -9.91 -8.19 -11.53
CA ILE A 7 -8.58 -8.14 -10.98
C ILE A 7 -8.54 -7.41 -9.65
N ASP A 8 -9.46 -6.48 -9.46
CA ASP A 8 -9.48 -5.70 -8.24
C ASP A 8 -10.02 -6.45 -7.05
N ASP A 9 -10.40 -7.71 -7.23
CA ASP A 9 -10.87 -8.51 -6.13
C ASP A 9 -9.77 -9.09 -5.28
N GLN A 10 -8.52 -8.87 -5.65
CA GLN A 10 -7.42 -9.36 -4.85
C GLN A 10 -7.42 -8.70 -3.48
N LEU A 11 -7.25 -9.51 -2.45
CA LEU A 11 -7.18 -9.01 -1.10
C LEU A 11 -5.75 -8.76 -0.65
N LEU A 12 -4.82 -9.49 -1.22
CA LEU A 12 -3.40 -9.38 -0.89
C LEU A 12 -2.60 -9.24 -2.16
N VAL A 13 -1.55 -8.45 -2.09
CA VAL A 13 -0.67 -8.29 -3.25
C VAL A 13 0.77 -8.46 -2.78
N THR A 14 1.67 -8.74 -3.73
CA THR A 14 3.09 -8.81 -3.41
C THR A 14 3.62 -7.41 -3.12
N PRO A 15 4.76 -7.33 -2.43
CA PRO A 15 5.36 -6.01 -2.22
C PRO A 15 5.67 -5.30 -3.53
N GLU A 16 6.06 -6.05 -4.56
CA GLU A 16 6.34 -5.46 -5.87
C GLU A 16 5.08 -4.87 -6.49
N GLU A 17 3.97 -5.58 -6.35
CA GLU A 17 2.71 -5.06 -6.87
C GLU A 17 2.24 -3.86 -6.07
N ALA A 18 2.46 -3.88 -4.74
CA ALA A 18 2.14 -2.74 -3.91
C ALA A 18 2.92 -1.51 -4.36
N ALA A 19 4.21 -1.70 -4.67
CA ALA A 19 5.04 -0.60 -5.14
C ALA A 19 4.48 -0.03 -6.44
N ARG A 20 4.06 -0.90 -7.34
CA ARG A 20 3.50 -0.46 -8.61
C ARG A 20 2.23 0.34 -8.38
N ARG A 21 1.35 -0.15 -7.51
CA ARG A 21 0.08 0.52 -7.26
C ARG A 21 0.26 1.85 -6.56
N LEU A 22 1.28 1.95 -5.72
CA LEU A 22 1.57 3.21 -5.02
C LEU A 22 2.46 4.13 -5.84
N SER A 23 2.98 3.64 -6.96
CA SER A 23 3.91 4.39 -7.80
C SER A 23 5.18 4.75 -7.04
N LEU A 24 5.65 3.80 -6.23
CA LEU A 24 6.87 3.95 -5.46
C LEU A 24 7.87 2.88 -5.86
N GLY A 25 9.12 3.11 -5.53
CA GLY A 25 10.14 2.10 -5.76
C GLY A 25 10.01 0.97 -4.77
N ARG A 26 10.55 -0.21 -5.14
CA ARG A 26 10.49 -1.37 -4.27
C ARG A 26 11.20 -1.12 -2.94
N THR A 27 12.34 -0.48 -3.00
CA THR A 27 13.11 -0.22 -1.79
C THR A 27 12.27 0.62 -0.81
N THR A 28 11.60 1.63 -1.33
CA THR A 28 10.76 2.48 -0.49
C THR A 28 9.65 1.68 0.16
N VAL A 29 9.01 0.78 -0.61
CA VAL A 29 7.93 -0.02 -0.07
C VAL A 29 8.44 -0.96 1.02
N TYR A 30 9.61 -1.58 0.80
CA TYR A 30 10.17 -2.45 1.83
C TYR A 30 10.52 -1.67 3.09
N GLU A 31 11.00 -0.45 2.94
CA GLU A 31 11.26 0.40 4.10
C GLU A 31 9.97 0.73 4.84
N LEU A 32 8.92 1.03 4.11
CA LEU A 32 7.63 1.33 4.72
C LEU A 32 7.08 0.12 5.46
N MET A 33 7.29 -1.06 4.91
CA MET A 33 6.86 -2.28 5.56
C MET A 33 7.66 -2.53 6.84
N SER A 34 8.96 -2.31 6.78
CA SER A 34 9.83 -2.53 7.93
C SER A 34 9.52 -1.58 9.06
N SER A 35 9.20 -0.35 8.75
CA SER A 35 8.92 0.66 9.77
C SER A 35 7.52 0.53 10.33
N GLY A 36 6.67 -0.26 9.69
CA GLY A 36 5.29 -0.38 10.11
C GLY A 36 4.38 0.68 9.51
N ALA A 37 4.91 1.59 8.71
CA ALA A 37 4.08 2.61 8.07
C ALA A 37 3.11 1.98 7.09
N LEU A 38 3.51 0.89 6.46
CA LEU A 38 2.65 0.14 5.54
C LEU A 38 2.50 -1.26 6.11
N GLN A 39 1.29 -1.59 6.51
CA GLN A 39 1.02 -2.87 7.13
C GLN A 39 1.19 -4.01 6.14
N SER A 40 1.84 -5.08 6.58
CA SER A 40 2.02 -6.26 5.75
C SER A 40 1.85 -7.48 6.62
N VAL A 41 1.68 -8.63 5.99
CA VAL A 41 1.50 -9.89 6.69
C VAL A 41 2.41 -10.94 6.09
N ASN A 42 2.75 -11.94 6.91
CA ASN A 42 3.52 -13.09 6.46
C ASN A 42 2.60 -14.29 6.42
N ILE A 43 2.60 -14.97 5.29
CA ILE A 43 1.84 -16.21 5.15
C ILE A 43 2.86 -17.27 4.77
N GLY A 44 3.27 -18.07 5.76
CA GLY A 44 4.38 -18.97 5.54
C GLY A 44 5.63 -18.16 5.25
N ARG A 45 6.21 -18.36 4.09
CA ARG A 45 7.39 -17.62 3.68
C ARG A 45 7.07 -16.43 2.79
N CYS A 46 5.79 -16.22 2.51
CA CYS A 46 5.40 -15.18 1.58
C CYS A 46 5.04 -13.92 2.33
N ARG A 47 5.62 -12.80 1.92
CA ARG A 47 5.27 -11.50 2.47
C ARG A 47 4.23 -10.89 1.55
N ARG A 48 3.14 -10.43 2.11
CA ARG A 48 2.05 -9.86 1.33
C ARG A 48 1.54 -8.59 1.96
N VAL A 49 0.98 -7.71 1.14
CA VAL A 49 0.42 -6.44 1.61
C VAL A 49 -1.08 -6.48 1.36
N PRO A 50 -1.90 -6.34 2.42
CA PRO A 50 -3.33 -6.26 2.22
C PRO A 50 -3.69 -5.05 1.38
N VAL A 51 -4.61 -5.23 0.44
CA VAL A 51 -5.01 -4.12 -0.42
C VAL A 51 -5.62 -3.00 0.43
N SER A 52 -6.34 -3.36 1.49
CA SER A 52 -6.91 -2.34 2.38
C SER A 52 -5.82 -1.49 3.04
N SER A 53 -4.63 -2.06 3.25
CA SER A 53 -3.52 -1.31 3.82
C SER A 53 -3.03 -0.22 2.87
N LEU A 54 -3.11 -0.49 1.57
CA LEU A 54 -2.71 0.52 0.59
C LEU A 54 -3.62 1.73 0.67
N SER A 55 -4.91 1.49 0.75
CA SER A 55 -5.87 2.58 0.85
C SER A 55 -5.69 3.36 2.15
N SER A 56 -5.49 2.66 3.25
CA SER A 56 -5.28 3.31 4.54
C SER A 56 -4.02 4.16 4.54
N PHE A 57 -2.96 3.64 3.93
CA PHE A 57 -1.70 4.34 3.86
C PHE A 57 -1.86 5.65 3.08
N VAL A 58 -2.54 5.58 1.94
CA VAL A 58 -2.73 6.77 1.12
C VAL A 58 -3.62 7.78 1.84
N SER A 59 -4.68 7.31 2.49
CA SER A 59 -5.57 8.20 3.22
C SER A 59 -4.82 8.95 4.32
N LYS A 60 -3.90 8.25 4.99
CA LYS A 60 -3.14 8.86 6.05
C LYS A 60 -2.19 9.92 5.50
N LEU A 61 -1.58 9.64 4.36
CA LEU A 61 -0.72 10.63 3.73
C LEU A 61 -1.48 11.88 3.37
N ILE A 62 -2.65 11.72 2.82
CA ILE A 62 -3.47 12.87 2.42
C ILE A 62 -3.87 13.68 3.66
N GLY A 63 -4.23 12.99 4.73
CA GLY A 63 -4.59 13.66 5.96
C GLY A 63 -3.44 14.44 6.55
N ASP A 64 -2.25 13.86 6.55
CA ASP A 64 -1.08 14.53 7.09
C ASP A 64 -0.73 15.77 6.27
N VAL A 65 -0.80 15.65 4.95
CA VAL A 65 -0.51 16.79 4.10
C VAL A 65 -1.53 17.89 4.31
N ALA A 66 -2.79 17.51 4.41
CA ALA A 66 -3.83 18.50 4.61
C ALA A 66 -3.64 19.25 5.92
N VAL A 67 -3.24 18.53 6.98
CA VAL A 67 -3.00 19.15 8.27
C VAL A 67 -1.86 20.15 8.17
N GLU A 68 -0.77 19.74 7.50
CA GLU A 68 0.35 20.64 7.36
C GLU A 68 0.00 21.89 6.58
N GLN A 69 -0.77 21.72 5.54
CA GLN A 69 -1.16 22.86 4.73
C GLN A 69 -2.01 23.83 5.52
N ARG A 70 -2.81 23.32 6.43
CA ARG A 70 -3.64 24.19 7.21
C ARG A 70 -2.87 25.01 8.22
N ARG A 71 -1.70 24.59 8.57
CA ARG A 71 -0.90 25.33 9.51
C ARG A 71 -0.31 26.59 8.92
N ARG A 72 -0.31 26.66 7.61
CA ARG A 72 0.21 27.82 6.93
C ARG A 72 -0.90 28.77 6.65
#